data_83d5b4257bf985003628c2f5158b9f58
#
_entry.id   83d5b4257bf985003628c2f5158b9f58
#
_cell.length_a   1.000
_cell.length_b   1.000
_cell.length_c   1.000
_cell.angle_alpha   90.00
_cell.angle_beta   90.00
_cell.angle_gamma   90.00
#
_symmetry.space_group_name_H-M   'P 1'
#
loop_
_entity.id
_entity.type
_entity.pdbx_description
1 polymer ?
#
loop_
_entity_poly.entity_id
_entity_poly.type
_entity_poly.pdbx_seq_one_letter_code
_entity_poly.pdbx_strand_id
1 'polypeptide(L)'
;MPAQQGLRLDEIVSRLGGELDGDGSVVVSQVAPLASAQAGQISFITSQKYKQQLLDTLASAVIVPPEFAGEISIPTVIHRNPYAYYARVVALLNPESPRTRGVHSSAVLNSSIPVSASIGENSVIGQNVLLGENVVVYPGCVIGDDVSIGDGSVLYANSVIYSRCVIGKRAVIQAGAVIGSDGFGFAKEGDRWIKIRQIGRVVIGDDVEVGANTSIDRGALDDTRSEEHTSELQSPM
;
A
#
# COMPACT_ATOMS: atom_id res chain seq x y z
N MET A 1 3.02 15.72 18.31
CA MET A 1 2.09 14.79 17.65
C MET A 1 0.89 14.64 18.56
N PRO A 2 -0.37 14.68 18.10
CA PRO A 2 -1.49 14.35 18.97
C PRO A 2 -1.25 12.93 19.51
N ALA A 3 -1.48 12.75 20.82
CA ALA A 3 -1.37 11.44 21.44
C ALA A 3 -2.32 10.49 20.70
N GLN A 4 -1.77 9.43 20.11
CA GLN A 4 -2.57 8.39 19.48
C GLN A 4 -3.47 7.80 20.57
N GLN A 5 -4.77 7.90 20.38
CA GLN A 5 -5.76 7.39 21.33
C GLN A 5 -5.63 5.86 21.30
N GLY A 6 -5.11 5.27 22.37
CA GLY A 6 -4.97 3.82 22.48
C GLY A 6 -6.33 3.14 22.44
N LEU A 7 -6.36 1.89 22.04
CA LEU A 7 -7.53 1.02 22.03
C LEU A 7 -7.42 -0.05 23.12
N ARG A 8 -8.52 -0.41 23.72
CA ARG A 8 -8.62 -1.54 24.64
C ARG A 8 -8.53 -2.86 23.86
N LEU A 9 -7.99 -3.89 24.48
CA LEU A 9 -7.89 -5.22 23.85
C LEU A 9 -9.26 -5.81 23.50
N ASP A 10 -10.28 -5.61 24.37
CA ASP A 10 -11.66 -6.04 24.09
C ASP A 10 -12.26 -5.34 22.87
N GLU A 11 -11.94 -4.07 22.63
CA GLU A 11 -12.35 -3.33 21.44
C GLU A 11 -11.64 -3.87 20.17
N ILE A 12 -10.35 -4.17 20.27
CA ILE A 12 -9.57 -4.75 19.16
C ILE A 12 -10.16 -6.10 18.76
N VAL A 13 -10.40 -6.98 19.75
CA VAL A 13 -11.00 -8.31 19.51
C VAL A 13 -12.43 -8.21 18.98
N SER A 14 -13.22 -7.27 19.50
CA SER A 14 -14.58 -7.02 18.98
C SER A 14 -14.60 -6.62 17.51
N ARG A 15 -13.59 -5.86 17.03
CA ARG A 15 -13.50 -5.39 15.64
C ARG A 15 -12.86 -6.39 14.70
N LEU A 16 -11.84 -7.12 15.15
CA LEU A 16 -10.98 -7.96 14.31
C LEU A 16 -11.22 -9.47 14.50
N GLY A 17 -12.02 -9.85 15.50
CA GLY A 17 -12.19 -11.24 15.93
C GLY A 17 -11.00 -11.72 16.78
N GLY A 18 -10.87 -13.05 16.90
CA GLY A 18 -9.89 -13.69 17.78
C GLY A 18 -10.46 -14.00 19.14
N GLU A 19 -9.66 -14.64 20.01
CA GLU A 19 -10.00 -14.97 21.38
C GLU A 19 -9.07 -14.19 22.32
N LEU A 20 -9.64 -13.58 23.36
CA LEU A 20 -8.88 -12.82 24.35
C LEU A 20 -8.68 -13.69 25.60
N ASP A 21 -7.44 -13.86 25.99
CA ASP A 21 -7.06 -14.47 27.28
C ASP A 21 -6.38 -13.41 28.15
N GLY A 22 -6.98 -13.09 29.29
CA GLY A 22 -6.52 -12.08 30.24
C GLY A 22 -7.39 -10.80 30.26
N ASP A 23 -6.81 -9.72 30.77
CA ASP A 23 -7.53 -8.46 31.01
C ASP A 23 -7.79 -7.67 29.72
N GLY A 24 -9.03 -7.66 29.26
CA GLY A 24 -9.48 -6.91 28.08
C GLY A 24 -9.46 -5.39 28.23
N SER A 25 -9.36 -4.87 29.46
CA SER A 25 -9.31 -3.43 29.71
C SER A 25 -7.96 -2.80 29.43
N VAL A 26 -6.92 -3.61 29.22
CA VAL A 26 -5.58 -3.15 28.87
C VAL A 26 -5.60 -2.34 27.59
N VAL A 27 -5.02 -1.14 27.65
CA VAL A 27 -4.97 -0.19 26.53
C VAL A 27 -3.61 -0.30 25.83
N VAL A 28 -3.64 -0.44 24.50
CA VAL A 28 -2.48 -0.41 23.64
C VAL A 28 -2.60 0.71 22.61
N SER A 29 -1.53 1.45 22.41
CA SER A 29 -1.49 2.62 21.50
C SER A 29 -0.63 2.40 20.26
N GLN A 30 0.22 1.35 20.27
CA GLN A 30 1.10 1.06 19.15
C GLN A 30 1.54 -0.40 19.16
N VAL A 31 2.01 -0.89 18.02
CA VAL A 31 2.66 -2.18 17.89
C VAL A 31 4.18 -2.04 17.99
N ALA A 32 4.86 -3.07 18.50
CA ALA A 32 6.31 -3.07 18.60
C ALA A 32 6.89 -4.49 18.42
N PRO A 33 8.16 -4.61 17.99
CA PRO A 33 8.86 -5.90 17.99
C PRO A 33 8.93 -6.49 19.41
N LEU A 34 8.77 -7.81 19.53
CA LEU A 34 8.67 -8.52 20.80
C LEU A 34 9.83 -8.20 21.77
N ALA A 35 11.06 -8.10 21.23
CA ALA A 35 12.27 -7.86 22.01
C ALA A 35 12.42 -6.42 22.52
N SER A 36 11.73 -5.44 21.96
CA SER A 36 11.85 -4.01 22.29
C SER A 36 10.54 -3.38 22.75
N ALA A 37 9.47 -4.16 22.81
CA ALA A 37 8.16 -3.67 23.23
C ALA A 37 8.17 -3.15 24.67
N GLN A 38 7.40 -2.11 24.93
CA GLN A 38 7.25 -1.46 26.22
C GLN A 38 5.78 -1.45 26.64
N ALA A 39 5.52 -1.00 27.88
CA ALA A 39 4.16 -0.79 28.37
C ALA A 39 3.35 0.10 27.42
N GLY A 40 2.08 -0.26 27.19
CA GLY A 40 1.18 0.40 26.23
C GLY A 40 1.36 -0.06 24.79
N GLN A 41 2.20 -1.07 24.53
CA GLN A 41 2.39 -1.62 23.20
C GLN A 41 1.91 -3.07 23.13
N ILE A 42 1.46 -3.47 21.91
CA ILE A 42 1.12 -4.85 21.58
C ILE A 42 2.16 -5.43 20.63
N SER A 43 2.53 -6.68 20.84
CA SER A 43 3.47 -7.41 19.98
C SER A 43 2.81 -8.65 19.38
N PHE A 44 3.57 -9.46 18.66
CA PHE A 44 3.11 -10.74 18.15
C PHE A 44 4.23 -11.77 18.09
N ILE A 45 3.85 -13.05 18.08
CA ILE A 45 4.74 -14.17 17.85
C ILE A 45 4.16 -15.13 16.82
N THR A 46 5.03 -15.70 15.98
CA THR A 46 4.63 -16.63 14.92
C THR A 46 5.32 -17.99 14.99
N SER A 47 6.32 -18.14 15.88
CA SER A 47 7.16 -19.32 15.91
C SER A 47 7.77 -19.54 17.29
N GLN A 48 7.92 -20.82 17.69
CA GLN A 48 8.59 -21.27 18.91
C GLN A 48 10.02 -20.74 19.09
N LYS A 49 10.68 -20.39 18.00
CA LYS A 49 12.02 -19.78 18.00
C LYS A 49 12.10 -18.51 18.87
N TYR A 50 11.00 -17.79 19.00
CA TYR A 50 10.95 -16.52 19.74
C TYR A 50 10.35 -16.67 21.15
N LYS A 51 10.18 -17.90 21.65
CA LYS A 51 9.57 -18.18 22.96
C LYS A 51 10.29 -17.48 24.11
N GLN A 52 11.62 -17.44 24.08
CA GLN A 52 12.39 -16.74 25.14
C GLN A 52 12.08 -15.24 25.14
N GLN A 53 12.00 -14.60 23.97
CA GLN A 53 11.65 -13.19 23.88
C GLN A 53 10.21 -12.91 24.35
N LEU A 54 9.31 -13.91 24.19
CA LEU A 54 7.94 -13.83 24.67
C LEU A 54 7.89 -13.81 26.22
N LEU A 55 8.75 -14.57 26.89
CA LEU A 55 8.83 -14.59 28.35
C LEU A 55 9.46 -13.31 28.93
N ASP A 56 10.35 -12.69 28.19
CA ASP A 56 11.12 -11.52 28.64
C ASP A 56 10.51 -10.18 28.17
N THR A 57 9.43 -10.20 27.38
CA THR A 57 8.83 -8.97 26.80
C THR A 57 8.19 -8.08 27.85
N LEU A 58 8.32 -6.77 27.65
CA LEU A 58 7.62 -5.73 28.43
C LEU A 58 6.35 -5.22 27.73
N ALA A 59 5.89 -5.90 26.65
CA ALA A 59 4.65 -5.57 25.97
C ALA A 59 3.46 -5.67 26.94
N SER A 60 2.46 -4.81 26.78
CA SER A 60 1.21 -4.88 27.52
C SER A 60 0.30 -6.00 27.04
N ALA A 61 0.48 -6.47 25.80
CA ALA A 61 -0.25 -7.60 25.24
C ALA A 61 0.54 -8.25 24.09
N VAL A 62 0.22 -9.51 23.76
CA VAL A 62 0.84 -10.21 22.64
C VAL A 62 -0.21 -10.97 21.84
N ILE A 63 -0.12 -10.90 20.52
CA ILE A 63 -0.89 -11.74 19.59
C ILE A 63 -0.15 -13.05 19.44
N VAL A 64 -0.83 -14.16 19.72
CA VAL A 64 -0.21 -15.51 19.74
C VAL A 64 -1.03 -16.49 18.91
N PRO A 65 -0.38 -17.53 18.33
CA PRO A 65 -1.11 -18.67 17.79
C PRO A 65 -1.63 -19.56 18.93
N PRO A 66 -2.63 -20.43 18.67
CA PRO A 66 -3.29 -21.24 19.70
C PRO A 66 -2.36 -22.08 20.58
N GLU A 67 -1.22 -22.53 20.05
CA GLU A 67 -0.23 -23.34 20.78
C GLU A 67 0.50 -22.61 21.91
N PHE A 68 0.37 -21.27 21.98
CA PHE A 68 0.95 -20.45 23.06
C PHE A 68 -0.10 -19.97 24.09
N ALA A 69 -1.37 -20.39 23.92
CA ALA A 69 -2.42 -20.02 24.86
C ALA A 69 -2.09 -20.51 26.27
N GLY A 70 -2.23 -19.62 27.25
CA GLY A 70 -1.96 -19.93 28.67
C GLY A 70 -0.48 -20.09 29.06
N GLU A 71 0.48 -19.85 28.13
CA GLU A 71 1.92 -19.96 28.44
C GLU A 71 2.51 -18.70 29.08
N ILE A 72 1.83 -17.58 29.03
CA ILE A 72 2.31 -16.28 29.52
C ILE A 72 1.30 -15.58 30.41
N SER A 73 1.81 -14.76 31.33
CA SER A 73 0.98 -14.06 32.33
C SER A 73 0.41 -12.72 31.86
N ILE A 74 0.86 -12.21 30.73
CA ILE A 74 0.32 -10.96 30.15
C ILE A 74 -0.87 -11.26 29.24
N PRO A 75 -1.80 -10.32 29.05
CA PRO A 75 -2.95 -10.50 28.18
C PRO A 75 -2.56 -10.89 26.76
N THR A 76 -3.25 -11.88 26.20
CA THR A 76 -3.00 -12.39 24.85
C THR A 76 -4.22 -12.34 23.97
N VAL A 77 -3.99 -12.07 22.68
CA VAL A 77 -4.99 -12.25 21.65
C VAL A 77 -4.61 -13.48 20.83
N ILE A 78 -5.44 -14.52 20.94
CA ILE A 78 -5.20 -15.80 20.28
C ILE A 78 -5.81 -15.78 18.89
N HIS A 79 -4.99 -16.03 17.85
CA HIS A 79 -5.45 -16.10 16.47
C HIS A 79 -4.62 -17.10 15.66
N ARG A 80 -5.27 -17.85 14.75
CA ARG A 80 -4.60 -18.88 13.92
C ARG A 80 -3.51 -18.34 13.01
N ASN A 81 -3.61 -17.08 12.58
CA ASN A 81 -2.59 -16.38 11.81
C ASN A 81 -2.22 -15.06 12.53
N PRO A 82 -1.28 -15.08 13.49
CA PRO A 82 -0.88 -13.91 14.26
C PRO A 82 -0.30 -12.80 13.40
N TYR A 83 0.39 -13.13 12.30
CA TYR A 83 1.01 -12.14 11.43
C TYR A 83 -0.06 -11.34 10.64
N ALA A 84 -1.05 -12.02 10.08
CA ALA A 84 -2.17 -11.33 9.42
C ALA A 84 -3.01 -10.52 10.42
N TYR A 85 -3.17 -11.02 11.65
CA TYR A 85 -3.85 -10.28 12.72
C TYR A 85 -3.07 -9.03 13.11
N TYR A 86 -1.76 -9.16 13.30
CA TYR A 86 -0.86 -8.04 13.53
C TYR A 86 -1.00 -6.94 12.45
N ALA A 87 -0.99 -7.30 11.17
CA ALA A 87 -1.17 -6.32 10.08
C ALA A 87 -2.49 -5.53 10.22
N ARG A 88 -3.58 -6.19 10.62
CA ARG A 88 -4.87 -5.53 10.88
C ARG A 88 -4.82 -4.62 12.11
N VAL A 89 -4.12 -5.03 13.18
CA VAL A 89 -3.92 -4.21 14.38
C VAL A 89 -3.08 -2.97 14.05
N VAL A 90 -2.03 -3.11 13.21
CA VAL A 90 -1.26 -1.96 12.71
C VAL A 90 -2.16 -0.95 12.02
N ALA A 91 -2.99 -1.40 11.09
CA ALA A 91 -3.93 -0.54 10.37
C ALA A 91 -4.96 0.11 11.31
N LEU A 92 -5.44 -0.62 12.32
CA LEU A 92 -6.42 -0.14 13.29
C LEU A 92 -5.85 0.94 14.22
N LEU A 93 -4.61 0.76 14.68
CA LEU A 93 -3.91 1.71 15.57
C LEU A 93 -3.31 2.89 14.80
N ASN A 94 -3.10 2.76 13.49
CA ASN A 94 -2.54 3.81 12.64
C ASN A 94 -3.49 4.12 11.48
N PRO A 95 -4.70 4.62 11.77
CA PRO A 95 -5.64 4.96 10.70
C PRO A 95 -5.05 6.04 9.81
N GLU A 96 -5.23 5.88 8.51
CA GLU A 96 -4.87 6.94 7.58
C GLU A 96 -5.66 8.21 7.90
N SER A 97 -4.98 9.35 7.85
CA SER A 97 -5.66 10.64 8.00
C SER A 97 -6.73 10.79 6.93
N PRO A 98 -7.93 11.27 7.27
CA PRO A 98 -8.97 11.54 6.29
C PRO A 98 -8.42 12.45 5.20
N ARG A 99 -8.46 12.01 3.96
CA ARG A 99 -8.03 12.82 2.82
C ARG A 99 -9.16 13.76 2.44
N THR A 100 -8.80 15.02 2.17
CA THR A 100 -9.76 15.99 1.63
C THR A 100 -10.20 15.49 0.25
N ARG A 101 -11.48 15.14 0.11
CA ARG A 101 -12.05 14.79 -1.19
C ARG A 101 -12.11 16.02 -2.09
N GLY A 102 -12.05 15.78 -3.38
CA GLY A 102 -12.18 16.83 -4.38
C GLY A 102 -10.86 17.17 -5.07
N VAL A 103 -10.90 18.20 -5.86
CA VAL A 103 -9.78 18.65 -6.70
C VAL A 103 -9.15 19.88 -6.10
N HIS A 104 -7.84 19.84 -5.92
CA HIS A 104 -7.10 21.03 -5.53
C HIS A 104 -7.11 22.09 -6.66
N SER A 105 -7.22 23.36 -6.30
CA SER A 105 -7.37 24.46 -7.26
C SER A 105 -6.19 24.64 -8.23
N SER A 106 -5.00 24.13 -7.88
CA SER A 106 -3.83 24.15 -8.76
C SER A 106 -3.70 22.91 -9.66
N ALA A 107 -4.60 21.95 -9.56
CA ALA A 107 -4.59 20.78 -10.45
C ALA A 107 -5.15 21.14 -11.83
N VAL A 108 -4.59 20.54 -12.88
CA VAL A 108 -5.04 20.70 -14.25
C VAL A 108 -5.82 19.45 -14.68
N LEU A 109 -7.10 19.63 -15.01
CA LEU A 109 -7.97 18.54 -15.43
C LEU A 109 -8.41 18.72 -16.88
N ASN A 110 -8.13 17.71 -17.72
CA ASN A 110 -8.63 17.64 -19.09
C ASN A 110 -9.68 16.50 -19.26
N SER A 111 -10.13 15.91 -18.16
CA SER A 111 -11.16 14.86 -18.11
C SER A 111 -12.11 15.08 -16.93
N SER A 112 -13.32 14.55 -17.04
CA SER A 112 -14.26 14.50 -15.92
C SER A 112 -13.80 13.42 -14.92
N ILE A 113 -13.89 13.73 -13.63
CA ILE A 113 -13.49 12.81 -12.56
C ILE A 113 -14.66 12.58 -11.60
N PRO A 114 -14.74 11.41 -10.93
CA PRO A 114 -15.72 11.13 -9.89
C PRO A 114 -15.61 12.12 -8.72
N VAL A 115 -16.75 12.47 -8.12
CA VAL A 115 -16.79 13.34 -6.93
C VAL A 115 -16.08 12.73 -5.73
N SER A 116 -16.01 11.40 -5.68
CA SER A 116 -15.32 10.65 -4.62
C SER A 116 -13.79 10.65 -4.76
N ALA A 117 -13.25 11.05 -5.92
CA ALA A 117 -11.82 11.13 -6.14
C ALA A 117 -11.18 12.32 -5.40
N SER A 118 -9.89 12.17 -5.08
CA SER A 118 -9.07 13.23 -4.48
C SER A 118 -7.88 13.51 -5.39
N ILE A 119 -7.74 14.76 -5.84
CA ILE A 119 -6.63 15.18 -6.72
C ILE A 119 -5.83 16.26 -6.01
N GLY A 120 -4.57 15.96 -5.74
CA GLY A 120 -3.62 16.84 -5.05
C GLY A 120 -3.09 17.98 -5.90
N GLU A 121 -2.33 18.85 -5.23
CA GLU A 121 -1.75 20.07 -5.79
C GLU A 121 -0.86 19.79 -7.01
N ASN A 122 -0.94 20.65 -8.03
CA ASN A 122 -0.09 20.60 -9.23
C ASN A 122 -0.13 19.27 -10.01
N SER A 123 -1.12 18.44 -9.77
CA SER A 123 -1.31 17.22 -10.56
C SER A 123 -1.94 17.56 -11.91
N VAL A 124 -1.57 16.81 -12.93
CA VAL A 124 -2.08 16.95 -14.30
C VAL A 124 -2.80 15.69 -14.72
N ILE A 125 -4.07 15.82 -15.10
CA ILE A 125 -4.89 14.74 -15.62
C ILE A 125 -5.15 15.02 -17.12
N GLY A 126 -4.69 14.11 -17.98
CA GLY A 126 -4.80 14.18 -19.43
C GLY A 126 -6.23 14.04 -19.95
N GLN A 127 -6.35 13.94 -21.27
CA GLN A 127 -7.63 13.77 -21.96
C GLN A 127 -8.11 12.31 -21.86
N ASN A 128 -9.44 12.11 -21.85
CA ASN A 128 -10.08 10.79 -21.85
C ASN A 128 -9.61 9.88 -20.70
N VAL A 129 -9.15 10.44 -19.59
CA VAL A 129 -8.75 9.66 -18.41
C VAL A 129 -10.02 9.18 -17.69
N LEU A 130 -10.05 7.87 -17.39
CA LEU A 130 -11.12 7.24 -16.63
C LEU A 130 -10.60 6.93 -15.22
N LEU A 131 -11.09 7.65 -14.22
CA LEU A 131 -10.84 7.36 -12.82
C LEU A 131 -12.04 6.64 -12.20
N GLY A 132 -11.76 5.57 -11.47
CA GLY A 132 -12.76 4.90 -10.65
C GLY A 132 -13.11 5.68 -9.38
N GLU A 133 -14.05 5.12 -8.61
CA GLU A 133 -14.48 5.68 -7.33
C GLU A 133 -13.37 5.64 -6.27
N ASN A 134 -13.30 6.69 -5.44
CA ASN A 134 -12.34 6.82 -4.34
C ASN A 134 -10.85 6.72 -4.75
N VAL A 135 -10.52 7.01 -6.01
CA VAL A 135 -9.12 7.14 -6.44
C VAL A 135 -8.48 8.34 -5.77
N VAL A 136 -7.25 8.16 -5.34
CA VAL A 136 -6.47 9.22 -4.70
C VAL A 136 -5.21 9.49 -5.50
N VAL A 137 -5.06 10.73 -5.93
CA VAL A 137 -3.89 11.24 -6.64
C VAL A 137 -3.22 12.29 -5.76
N TYR A 138 -2.01 11.99 -5.29
CA TYR A 138 -1.21 12.91 -4.50
C TYR A 138 -0.60 14.03 -5.34
N PRO A 139 -0.01 15.05 -4.69
CA PRO A 139 0.56 16.20 -5.40
C PRO A 139 1.60 15.85 -6.46
N GLY A 140 1.59 16.62 -7.56
CA GLY A 140 2.59 16.53 -8.61
C GLY A 140 2.52 15.31 -9.51
N CYS A 141 1.47 14.50 -9.41
CA CYS A 141 1.29 13.36 -10.32
C CYS A 141 0.93 13.83 -11.74
N VAL A 142 1.43 13.09 -12.73
CA VAL A 142 1.09 13.32 -14.15
C VAL A 142 0.46 12.06 -14.72
N ILE A 143 -0.79 12.17 -15.17
CA ILE A 143 -1.55 11.08 -15.79
C ILE A 143 -1.80 11.49 -17.25
N GLY A 144 -1.22 10.71 -18.16
CA GLY A 144 -1.32 10.93 -19.60
C GLY A 144 -2.71 10.64 -20.16
N ASP A 145 -2.90 10.91 -21.45
CA ASP A 145 -4.18 10.71 -22.13
C ASP A 145 -4.58 9.24 -22.21
N ASP A 146 -5.88 8.96 -22.25
CA ASP A 146 -6.46 7.62 -22.41
C ASP A 146 -6.06 6.62 -21.33
N VAL A 147 -5.66 7.07 -20.13
CA VAL A 147 -5.35 6.22 -18.99
C VAL A 147 -6.63 5.82 -18.27
N SER A 148 -6.67 4.55 -17.80
CA SER A 148 -7.74 4.05 -16.94
C SER A 148 -7.18 3.63 -15.59
N ILE A 149 -7.82 4.05 -14.49
CA ILE A 149 -7.41 3.73 -13.11
C ILE A 149 -8.64 3.24 -12.35
N GLY A 150 -8.56 2.02 -11.82
CA GLY A 150 -9.65 1.36 -11.09
C GLY A 150 -9.89 1.93 -9.69
N ASP A 151 -11.06 1.55 -9.13
CA ASP A 151 -11.56 2.04 -7.84
C ASP A 151 -10.56 1.87 -6.70
N GLY A 152 -10.49 2.85 -5.81
CA GLY A 152 -9.70 2.80 -4.58
C GLY A 152 -8.19 2.81 -4.77
N SER A 153 -7.70 3.01 -6.00
CA SER A 153 -6.26 3.07 -6.27
C SER A 153 -5.64 4.37 -5.77
N VAL A 154 -4.37 4.31 -5.40
CA VAL A 154 -3.61 5.40 -4.80
C VAL A 154 -2.35 5.67 -5.59
N LEU A 155 -2.20 6.88 -6.10
CA LEU A 155 -1.00 7.36 -6.77
C LEU A 155 -0.29 8.34 -5.84
N TYR A 156 0.87 7.94 -5.32
CA TYR A 156 1.67 8.81 -4.46
C TYR A 156 2.40 9.90 -5.25
N ALA A 157 2.88 10.91 -4.52
CA ALA A 157 3.39 12.14 -5.09
C ALA A 157 4.45 11.94 -6.20
N ASN A 158 4.36 12.76 -7.24
CA ASN A 158 5.26 12.77 -8.39
C ASN A 158 5.32 11.46 -9.19
N SER A 159 4.34 10.58 -9.06
CA SER A 159 4.22 9.43 -9.96
C SER A 159 3.77 9.87 -11.35
N VAL A 160 4.24 9.19 -12.38
CA VAL A 160 3.94 9.50 -13.78
C VAL A 160 3.35 8.27 -14.47
N ILE A 161 2.15 8.42 -15.00
CA ILE A 161 1.48 7.38 -15.78
C ILE A 161 1.39 7.85 -17.22
N TYR A 162 2.09 7.19 -18.12
CA TYR A 162 2.06 7.50 -19.54
C TYR A 162 0.75 7.10 -20.20
N SER A 163 0.48 7.73 -21.34
CA SER A 163 -0.78 7.55 -22.08
C SER A 163 -1.10 6.08 -22.38
N ARG A 164 -2.40 5.75 -22.36
CA ARG A 164 -3.01 4.45 -22.67
C ARG A 164 -2.71 3.33 -21.66
N CYS A 165 -2.03 3.61 -20.54
CA CYS A 165 -1.83 2.62 -19.48
C CYS A 165 -3.15 2.32 -18.76
N VAL A 166 -3.23 1.10 -18.23
CA VAL A 166 -4.37 0.62 -17.44
C VAL A 166 -3.88 0.22 -16.07
N ILE A 167 -4.47 0.79 -15.03
CA ILE A 167 -4.22 0.47 -13.63
C ILE A 167 -5.49 -0.14 -13.04
N GLY A 168 -5.37 -1.30 -12.44
CA GLY A 168 -6.48 -2.02 -11.80
C GLY A 168 -7.00 -1.33 -10.54
N LYS A 169 -7.86 -2.03 -9.80
CA LYS A 169 -8.46 -1.55 -8.55
C LYS A 169 -7.50 -1.72 -7.37
N ARG A 170 -7.59 -0.84 -6.39
CA ARG A 170 -6.80 -0.88 -5.13
C ARG A 170 -5.30 -0.98 -5.38
N ALA A 171 -4.86 -0.56 -6.55
CA ALA A 171 -3.44 -0.49 -6.86
C ALA A 171 -2.77 0.67 -6.10
N VAL A 172 -1.55 0.46 -5.67
CA VAL A 172 -0.74 1.46 -4.97
C VAL A 172 0.49 1.77 -5.81
N ILE A 173 0.57 2.98 -6.32
CA ILE A 173 1.73 3.46 -7.10
C ILE A 173 2.52 4.40 -6.19
N GLN A 174 3.68 3.96 -5.73
CA GLN A 174 4.50 4.72 -4.80
C GLN A 174 5.16 5.95 -5.46
N ALA A 175 5.64 6.86 -4.61
CA ALA A 175 6.17 8.16 -5.04
C ALA A 175 7.29 8.03 -6.08
N GLY A 176 7.23 8.86 -7.12
CA GLY A 176 8.23 8.93 -8.16
C GLY A 176 8.24 7.74 -9.14
N ALA A 177 7.32 6.79 -9.02
CA ALA A 177 7.22 5.68 -9.97
C ALA A 177 6.78 6.19 -11.35
N VAL A 178 7.32 5.59 -12.41
CA VAL A 178 7.05 5.92 -13.81
C VAL A 178 6.50 4.70 -14.52
N ILE A 179 5.25 4.77 -14.98
CA ILE A 179 4.55 3.66 -15.62
C ILE A 179 4.32 3.97 -17.08
N GLY A 180 4.84 3.12 -17.97
CA GLY A 180 4.59 3.19 -19.41
C GLY A 180 5.57 4.05 -20.19
N SER A 181 6.77 4.32 -19.65
CA SER A 181 7.88 4.89 -20.42
C SER A 181 8.28 3.98 -21.57
N ASP A 182 8.95 4.54 -22.58
CA ASP A 182 9.51 3.72 -23.66
C ASP A 182 10.67 2.87 -23.13
N GLY A 183 10.67 1.58 -23.43
CA GLY A 183 11.79 0.72 -23.25
C GLY A 183 12.94 1.06 -24.21
N PHE A 184 14.08 0.40 -24.00
CA PHE A 184 15.27 0.59 -24.83
C PHE A 184 15.19 -0.30 -26.09
N GLY A 185 14.93 0.31 -27.24
CA GLY A 185 14.84 -0.40 -28.51
C GLY A 185 15.43 0.42 -29.66
N PHE A 186 16.48 -0.11 -30.31
CA PHE A 186 17.12 0.51 -31.48
C PHE A 186 17.48 -0.53 -32.53
N ALA A 187 17.28 -0.20 -33.80
CA ALA A 187 17.74 -0.96 -34.95
C ALA A 187 19.00 -0.32 -35.54
N LYS A 188 20.01 -1.11 -35.86
CA LYS A 188 21.23 -0.63 -36.51
C LYS A 188 21.03 -0.59 -38.03
N GLU A 189 21.26 0.57 -38.63
CA GLU A 189 21.26 0.77 -40.08
C GLU A 189 22.56 1.44 -40.48
N GLY A 190 23.52 0.66 -41.01
CA GLY A 190 24.88 1.14 -41.26
C GLY A 190 25.54 1.64 -39.96
N ASP A 191 25.94 2.91 -39.95
CA ASP A 191 26.55 3.56 -38.77
C ASP A 191 25.56 4.32 -37.91
N ARG A 192 24.27 4.19 -38.16
CA ARG A 192 23.21 4.89 -37.42
C ARG A 192 22.37 3.94 -36.59
N TRP A 193 21.85 4.45 -35.49
CA TRP A 193 20.85 3.79 -34.66
C TRP A 193 19.49 4.47 -34.87
N ILE A 194 18.50 3.69 -35.31
CA ILE A 194 17.11 4.12 -35.47
C ILE A 194 16.34 3.68 -34.25
N LYS A 195 15.71 4.63 -33.51
CA LYS A 195 14.87 4.29 -32.38
C LYS A 195 13.63 3.53 -32.85
N ILE A 196 13.38 2.38 -32.24
CA ILE A 196 12.13 1.62 -32.40
C ILE A 196 11.09 2.23 -31.47
N ARG A 197 10.00 2.74 -32.04
CA ARG A 197 8.87 3.24 -31.24
C ARG A 197 8.23 2.10 -30.47
N GLN A 198 7.99 2.34 -29.19
CA GLN A 198 7.28 1.41 -28.33
C GLN A 198 5.78 1.71 -28.40
N ILE A 199 4.97 0.82 -28.98
CA ILE A 199 3.56 1.04 -29.25
C ILE A 199 2.60 0.30 -28.32
N GLY A 200 3.13 -0.62 -27.53
CA GLY A 200 2.39 -1.29 -26.46
C GLY A 200 2.04 -0.33 -25.31
N ARG A 201 1.46 -0.85 -24.29
CA ARG A 201 1.10 -0.12 -23.06
C ARG A 201 1.48 -0.94 -21.82
N VAL A 202 1.28 -0.39 -20.62
CA VAL A 202 1.37 -1.13 -19.37
C VAL A 202 -0.04 -1.40 -18.85
N VAL A 203 -0.26 -2.62 -18.39
CA VAL A 203 -1.48 -3.05 -17.71
C VAL A 203 -1.10 -3.59 -16.33
N ILE A 204 -1.49 -2.86 -15.29
CA ILE A 204 -1.33 -3.24 -13.88
C ILE A 204 -2.63 -3.87 -13.41
N GLY A 205 -2.56 -5.04 -12.77
CA GLY A 205 -3.71 -5.74 -12.20
C GLY A 205 -4.29 -5.06 -10.94
N ASP A 206 -5.31 -5.69 -10.37
CA ASP A 206 -5.88 -5.29 -9.09
C ASP A 206 -4.91 -5.62 -7.94
N ASP A 207 -4.98 -4.85 -6.83
CA ASP A 207 -4.22 -5.07 -5.59
C ASP A 207 -2.69 -5.11 -5.76
N VAL A 208 -2.16 -4.54 -6.85
CA VAL A 208 -0.71 -4.47 -7.12
C VAL A 208 -0.12 -3.24 -6.45
N GLU A 209 1.03 -3.40 -5.81
CA GLU A 209 1.85 -2.30 -5.31
C GLU A 209 3.13 -2.16 -6.13
N VAL A 210 3.37 -0.94 -6.64
CA VAL A 210 4.59 -0.55 -7.35
C VAL A 210 5.45 0.32 -6.44
N GLY A 211 6.67 -0.13 -6.14
CA GLY A 211 7.60 0.56 -5.24
C GLY A 211 8.02 1.96 -5.72
N ALA A 212 8.51 2.78 -4.78
CA ALA A 212 8.96 4.13 -5.08
C ALA A 212 10.10 4.16 -6.11
N ASN A 213 10.07 5.16 -7.01
CA ASN A 213 11.05 5.35 -8.08
C ASN A 213 11.22 4.13 -9.02
N THR A 214 10.23 3.26 -9.10
CA THR A 214 10.22 2.12 -10.02
C THR A 214 9.81 2.59 -11.41
N SER A 215 10.52 2.11 -12.45
CA SER A 215 10.16 2.31 -13.84
C SER A 215 9.61 1.01 -14.42
N ILE A 216 8.42 1.07 -15.03
CA ILE A 216 7.81 -0.04 -15.76
C ILE A 216 7.60 0.41 -17.20
N ASP A 217 8.44 -0.10 -18.09
CA ASP A 217 8.39 0.27 -19.50
C ASP A 217 7.24 -0.42 -20.22
N ARG A 218 6.67 0.27 -21.20
CA ARG A 218 5.68 -0.31 -22.10
C ARG A 218 6.33 -1.35 -23.02
N GLY A 219 5.57 -2.32 -23.44
CA GLY A 219 6.04 -3.29 -24.41
C GLY A 219 6.31 -2.65 -25.78
N ALA A 220 7.22 -3.23 -26.54
CA ALA A 220 7.58 -2.75 -27.86
C ALA A 220 6.40 -2.80 -28.83
N LEU A 221 5.69 -3.93 -28.86
CA LEU A 221 4.51 -4.18 -29.70
C LEU A 221 3.29 -4.56 -28.84
N ASP A 222 3.48 -5.48 -27.89
CA ASP A 222 2.45 -5.97 -27.00
C ASP A 222 2.43 -5.23 -25.66
N ASP A 223 1.47 -5.55 -24.79
CA ASP A 223 1.37 -4.96 -23.44
C ASP A 223 2.42 -5.56 -22.49
N THR A 224 3.05 -4.72 -21.66
CA THR A 224 3.69 -5.16 -20.42
C THR A 224 2.61 -5.35 -19.37
N ARG A 225 2.54 -6.53 -18.73
CA ARG A 225 1.51 -6.86 -17.74
C ARG A 225 2.13 -7.24 -16.41
N SER A 226 1.55 -6.74 -15.31
CA SER A 226 1.71 -7.35 -14.00
C SER A 226 0.47 -8.18 -13.70
N GLU A 227 0.67 -9.45 -13.37
CA GLU A 227 -0.43 -10.32 -12.92
C GLU A 227 -0.71 -10.10 -11.42
N GLU A 228 -1.90 -10.50 -10.99
CA GLU A 228 -2.33 -10.46 -9.60
C GLU A 228 -1.37 -11.28 -8.73
N HIS A 229 -0.54 -10.66 -8.00
CA HIS A 229 0.16 -11.06 -6.76
C HIS A 229 1.19 -9.97 -6.47
N THR A 230 1.36 -9.63 -5.21
CA THR A 230 2.38 -8.72 -4.68
C THR A 230 3.76 -9.00 -5.30
N SER A 231 3.98 -8.51 -6.50
CA SER A 231 5.31 -8.49 -7.09
C SER A 231 5.96 -7.19 -6.63
N GLU A 232 6.83 -7.29 -5.62
CA GLU A 232 7.88 -6.30 -5.44
C GLU A 232 8.71 -6.30 -6.73
N LEU A 233 8.35 -5.45 -7.67
CA LEU A 233 9.24 -5.06 -8.74
C LEU A 233 10.30 -4.14 -8.11
N GLN A 234 11.27 -4.76 -7.42
CA GLN A 234 12.47 -4.07 -7.00
C GLN A 234 13.31 -3.82 -8.24
N SER A 235 13.66 -2.54 -8.47
CA SER A 235 14.69 -2.22 -9.45
C SER A 235 15.96 -3.01 -9.12
N PRO A 236 16.58 -3.71 -10.07
CA PRO A 236 17.88 -4.32 -9.83
C PRO A 236 18.87 -3.20 -9.48
N MET A 237 19.52 -3.36 -8.34
CA MET A 237 20.67 -2.55 -7.97
C MET A 237 21.83 -2.80 -8.95
#